data_9da6fc655d3e746945f9933d87de086f
#
_entry.id   9da6fc655d3e746945f9933d87de086f
#
_cell.length_a   1.000
_cell.length_b   1.000
_cell.length_c   1.000
_cell.angle_alpha   90.00
_cell.angle_beta   90.00
_cell.angle_gamma   90.00
#
_symmetry.space_group_name_H-M   'P 1'
#
loop_
_entity.id
_entity.type
_entity.pdbx_description
1 polymer ?
#
loop_
_entity_poly.entity_id
_entity_poly.type
_entity_poly.pdbx_seq_one_letter_code
_entity_poly.pdbx_strand_id
1 'polypeptide(L)'
;MSRKKGLTDLKNKIHPRTLIWDLTYDIAGSILYAAGIYTFAGHAGFAPGGVSGLALILNYLFGLPVGTVTLLFNIPLVLISYRAVGRQLLIKSAKTMLISSLFLDVVFPFVPMYDGNRLMASIYSGVFMGAGMALFYIRGSSSGGIDFLTLTVKKKKPHMTIGVITLLIDLVVILLGWPVFGDVDSVLYGVASTGVSTIVIDKILYGIGAGTLAIIVTGKGREVAVRIGETAKRGTTLIYARGGYTGANLEVLLCACSKAEAYLVKSAVAETDKEAFLMFTETSEVFGEGFGEGKRKRIKSDPHRREEDER
;
A
#
# COMPACT_ATOMS: atom_id res chain seq x y z
N MET A 1 21.80 33.83 15.77
CA MET A 1 21.82 32.72 16.79
C MET A 1 20.76 31.67 16.49
N SER A 2 20.61 31.23 15.22
CA SER A 2 19.50 30.32 14.78
C SER A 2 19.97 29.06 14.03
N ARG A 3 21.25 28.74 13.99
CA ARG A 3 21.80 27.55 13.23
C ARG A 3 22.12 26.33 14.07
N LYS A 4 22.00 26.38 15.41
CA LYS A 4 22.32 25.24 16.31
C LYS A 4 21.12 24.38 16.74
N LYS A 5 19.86 24.80 16.47
CA LYS A 5 18.66 24.00 16.80
C LYS A 5 18.42 22.83 15.85
N GLY A 6 18.97 22.81 14.65
CA GLY A 6 18.74 21.76 13.66
C GLY A 6 19.57 20.47 13.85
N LEU A 7 20.62 20.49 14.67
CA LEU A 7 21.51 19.33 14.89
C LEU A 7 21.15 18.52 16.15
N THR A 8 20.43 19.12 17.08
CA THR A 8 19.98 18.45 18.31
C THR A 8 18.71 17.63 18.15
N ASP A 9 17.87 17.94 17.16
CA ASP A 9 16.65 17.14 16.86
C ASP A 9 16.97 15.83 16.09
N LEU A 10 18.19 15.66 15.58
CA LEU A 10 18.65 14.43 14.92
C LEU A 10 19.02 13.31 15.91
N LYS A 11 19.05 13.60 17.21
CA LYS A 11 19.22 12.61 18.29
C LYS A 11 17.92 12.03 18.81
N ASN A 12 16.81 12.21 18.15
CA ASN A 12 15.57 11.51 18.49
C ASN A 12 15.75 10.02 18.20
N LYS A 13 16.31 9.35 19.21
CA LYS A 13 16.29 7.92 19.53
C LYS A 13 15.70 7.05 18.42
N ILE A 14 16.57 6.56 17.53
CA ILE A 14 16.31 5.33 16.80
C ILE A 14 16.20 4.26 17.89
N HIS A 15 14.99 3.91 18.28
CA HIS A 15 14.79 2.82 19.24
C HIS A 15 15.35 1.55 18.58
N PRO A 16 16.27 0.82 19.22
CA PRO A 16 16.88 -0.37 18.62
C PRO A 16 15.83 -1.40 18.17
N ARG A 17 14.70 -1.49 18.86
CA ARG A 17 13.57 -2.32 18.43
C ARG A 17 13.00 -1.90 17.08
N THR A 18 12.90 -0.61 16.79
CA THR A 18 12.37 -0.12 15.51
C THR A 18 13.32 -0.46 14.36
N LEU A 19 14.64 -0.38 14.61
CA LEU A 19 15.66 -0.72 13.62
C LEU A 19 15.65 -2.22 13.29
N ILE A 20 15.49 -3.09 14.30
CA ILE A 20 15.40 -4.55 14.10
C ILE A 20 14.18 -4.87 13.23
N TRP A 21 13.01 -4.31 13.55
CA TRP A 21 11.81 -4.53 12.74
C TRP A 21 11.98 -3.99 11.31
N ASP A 22 12.56 -2.78 11.14
CA ASP A 22 12.82 -2.23 9.82
C ASP A 22 13.72 -3.16 9.01
N LEU A 23 14.78 -3.72 9.63
CA LEU A 23 15.68 -4.65 8.97
C LEU A 23 15.02 -5.99 8.61
N THR A 24 14.19 -6.53 9.50
CA THR A 24 13.45 -7.79 9.24
C THR A 24 12.52 -7.62 8.04
N TYR A 25 11.78 -6.51 7.97
CA TYR A 25 10.91 -6.22 6.83
C TYR A 25 11.70 -5.98 5.55
N ASP A 26 12.85 -5.29 5.62
CA ASP A 26 13.70 -5.07 4.45
C ASP A 26 14.27 -6.40 3.93
N ILE A 27 14.72 -7.30 4.80
CA ILE A 27 15.23 -8.62 4.40
C ILE A 27 14.12 -9.47 3.80
N ALA A 28 13.00 -9.63 4.50
CA ALA A 28 11.87 -10.41 4.00
C ALA A 28 11.33 -9.86 2.69
N GLY A 29 11.17 -8.53 2.60
CA GLY A 29 10.76 -7.84 1.39
C GLY A 29 11.75 -8.02 0.24
N SER A 30 13.06 -7.96 0.52
CA SER A 30 14.10 -8.16 -0.49
C SER A 30 14.14 -9.58 -1.04
N ILE A 31 13.91 -10.59 -0.18
CA ILE A 31 13.81 -11.99 -0.61
C ILE A 31 12.63 -12.17 -1.57
N LEU A 32 11.44 -11.68 -1.18
CA LEU A 32 10.26 -11.77 -2.04
C LEU A 32 10.45 -10.99 -3.34
N TYR A 33 10.92 -9.76 -3.25
CA TYR A 33 11.17 -8.91 -4.40
C TYR A 33 12.18 -9.53 -5.38
N ALA A 34 13.29 -10.04 -4.88
CA ALA A 34 14.31 -10.70 -5.69
C ALA A 34 13.80 -12.00 -6.30
N ALA A 35 12.98 -12.79 -5.59
CA ALA A 35 12.31 -13.96 -6.14
C ALA A 35 11.43 -13.59 -7.33
N GLY A 36 10.62 -12.54 -7.22
CA GLY A 36 9.76 -12.07 -8.30
C GLY A 36 10.54 -11.68 -9.56
N ILE A 37 11.64 -10.97 -9.38
CA ILE A 37 12.47 -10.49 -10.50
C ILE A 37 13.34 -11.63 -11.07
N TYR A 38 14.13 -12.27 -10.25
CA TYR A 38 15.16 -13.22 -10.71
C TYR A 38 14.58 -14.58 -11.05
N THR A 39 13.82 -15.18 -10.09
CA THR A 39 13.31 -16.54 -10.26
C THR A 39 12.23 -16.61 -11.33
N PHE A 40 11.35 -15.63 -11.40
CA PHE A 40 10.19 -15.67 -12.29
C PHE A 40 10.35 -14.83 -13.55
N ALA A 41 10.68 -13.53 -13.45
CA ALA A 41 10.73 -12.68 -14.63
C ALA A 41 11.99 -12.91 -15.46
N GLY A 42 13.15 -13.12 -14.84
CA GLY A 42 14.44 -13.18 -15.50
C GLY A 42 14.54 -14.28 -16.56
N HIS A 43 14.02 -15.47 -16.26
CA HIS A 43 14.06 -16.61 -17.21
C HIS A 43 12.90 -16.60 -18.21
N ALA A 44 11.76 -16.03 -17.83
CA ALA A 44 10.56 -16.04 -18.66
C ALA A 44 10.59 -15.05 -19.85
N GLY A 45 11.66 -14.26 -19.98
CA GLY A 45 11.87 -13.36 -21.13
C GLY A 45 10.85 -12.22 -21.20
N PHE A 46 10.58 -11.57 -20.07
CA PHE A 46 9.82 -10.32 -20.01
C PHE A 46 10.41 -9.39 -18.95
N ALA A 47 10.21 -8.09 -19.11
CA ALA A 47 10.57 -7.11 -18.10
C ALA A 47 9.30 -6.65 -17.37
N PRO A 48 9.22 -6.78 -16.04
CA PRO A 48 8.22 -6.05 -15.24
C PRO A 48 8.50 -4.55 -15.35
N GLY A 49 7.54 -3.72 -14.91
CA GLY A 49 7.77 -2.27 -14.83
C GLY A 49 8.92 -1.92 -13.88
N GLY A 50 9.24 -0.65 -13.81
CA GLY A 50 10.20 -0.14 -12.86
C GLY A 50 11.66 -0.13 -13.32
N VAL A 51 12.51 0.40 -12.45
CA VAL A 51 13.97 0.42 -12.68
C VAL A 51 14.54 -1.00 -12.71
N SER A 52 13.97 -1.91 -11.93
CA SER A 52 14.35 -3.33 -11.99
C SER A 52 14.03 -3.99 -13.33
N GLY A 53 12.95 -3.58 -13.99
CA GLY A 53 12.65 -4.00 -15.35
C GLY A 53 13.71 -3.53 -16.35
N LEU A 54 14.15 -2.26 -16.26
CA LEU A 54 15.28 -1.75 -17.05
C LEU A 54 16.57 -2.52 -16.75
N ALA A 55 16.83 -2.80 -15.49
CA ALA A 55 18.01 -3.56 -15.08
C ALA A 55 17.97 -4.99 -15.64
N LEU A 56 16.79 -5.61 -15.67
CA LEU A 56 16.61 -6.94 -16.24
C LEU A 56 16.81 -6.95 -17.77
N ILE A 57 16.35 -5.91 -18.47
CA ILE A 57 16.62 -5.72 -19.91
C ILE A 57 18.13 -5.64 -20.16
N LEU A 58 18.87 -4.86 -19.37
CA LEU A 58 20.31 -4.74 -19.49
C LEU A 58 21.06 -6.02 -19.06
N ASN A 59 20.52 -6.75 -18.11
CA ASN A 59 21.03 -8.08 -17.75
C ASN A 59 20.88 -9.05 -18.92
N TYR A 60 19.74 -9.07 -19.59
CA TYR A 60 19.49 -9.93 -20.75
C TYR A 60 20.42 -9.60 -21.93
N LEU A 61 20.66 -8.30 -22.20
CA LEU A 61 21.51 -7.84 -23.31
C LEU A 61 23.01 -8.00 -23.04
N PHE A 62 23.45 -7.69 -21.82
CA PHE A 62 24.87 -7.50 -21.51
C PHE A 62 25.37 -8.37 -20.35
N GLY A 63 24.52 -9.17 -19.71
CA GLY A 63 24.88 -9.98 -18.55
C GLY A 63 25.18 -9.16 -17.29
N LEU A 64 24.77 -7.90 -17.24
CA LEU A 64 25.03 -7.01 -16.11
C LEU A 64 24.23 -7.44 -14.87
N PRO A 65 24.82 -7.35 -13.64
CA PRO A 65 24.10 -7.70 -12.40
C PRO A 65 22.87 -6.80 -12.19
N VAL A 66 21.71 -7.40 -12.00
CA VAL A 66 20.42 -6.68 -11.92
C VAL A 66 20.36 -5.71 -10.74
N GLY A 67 20.85 -6.12 -9.56
CA GLY A 67 20.85 -5.28 -8.37
C GLY A 67 21.79 -4.09 -8.49
N THR A 68 23.00 -4.30 -8.99
CA THR A 68 24.00 -3.24 -9.24
C THR A 68 23.47 -2.21 -10.23
N VAL A 69 22.89 -2.65 -11.35
CA VAL A 69 22.30 -1.77 -12.35
C VAL A 69 21.12 -0.99 -11.75
N THR A 70 20.29 -1.65 -10.98
CA THR A 70 19.18 -0.99 -10.25
C THR A 70 19.71 0.10 -9.31
N LEU A 71 20.76 -0.14 -8.56
CA LEU A 71 21.39 0.85 -7.69
C LEU A 71 21.92 2.06 -8.49
N LEU A 72 22.61 1.82 -9.59
CA LEU A 72 23.17 2.89 -10.44
C LEU A 72 22.07 3.79 -11.01
N PHE A 73 20.98 3.23 -11.51
CA PHE A 73 19.83 4.02 -11.98
C PHE A 73 19.11 4.77 -10.85
N ASN A 74 19.16 4.25 -9.64
CA ASN A 74 18.57 4.94 -8.48
C ASN A 74 19.34 6.20 -8.07
N ILE A 75 20.63 6.30 -8.35
CA ILE A 75 21.44 7.49 -7.98
C ILE A 75 20.84 8.77 -8.58
N PRO A 76 20.67 8.91 -9.92
CA PRO A 76 20.07 10.11 -10.50
C PRO A 76 18.61 10.31 -10.04
N LEU A 77 17.83 9.25 -9.86
CA LEU A 77 16.44 9.36 -9.41
C LEU A 77 16.34 9.92 -7.99
N VAL A 78 17.21 9.48 -7.08
CA VAL A 78 17.35 10.03 -5.72
C VAL A 78 17.72 11.51 -5.76
N LEU A 79 18.68 11.90 -6.62
CA LEU A 79 19.11 13.31 -6.76
C LEU A 79 17.97 14.19 -7.24
N ILE A 80 17.22 13.75 -8.26
CA ILE A 80 16.07 14.49 -8.81
C ILE A 80 14.95 14.61 -7.78
N SER A 81 14.71 13.53 -7.02
CA SER A 81 13.57 13.41 -6.10
C SER A 81 13.88 13.91 -4.69
N TYR A 82 15.12 14.25 -4.37
CA TYR A 82 15.56 14.64 -3.03
C TYR A 82 14.68 15.72 -2.37
N ARG A 83 14.28 16.76 -3.15
CA ARG A 83 13.42 17.86 -2.65
C ARG A 83 11.95 17.47 -2.54
N ALA A 84 11.51 16.43 -3.24
CA ALA A 84 10.11 16.01 -3.26
C ALA A 84 9.80 14.98 -2.17
N VAL A 85 10.72 14.05 -1.97
CA VAL A 85 10.50 12.82 -1.18
C VAL A 85 10.89 13.00 0.30
N GLY A 86 11.85 13.85 0.59
CA GLY A 86 12.31 14.11 1.95
C GLY A 86 13.42 13.16 2.42
N ARG A 87 14.30 13.69 3.28
CA ARG A 87 15.52 13.02 3.71
C ARG A 87 15.29 11.67 4.45
N GLN A 88 14.24 11.57 5.24
CA GLN A 88 14.01 10.38 6.08
C GLN A 88 13.64 9.17 5.22
N LEU A 89 12.76 9.35 4.21
CA LEU A 89 12.40 8.26 3.29
C LEU A 89 13.62 7.85 2.46
N LEU A 90 14.42 8.80 1.98
CA LEU A 90 15.62 8.49 1.18
C LEU A 90 16.66 7.66 1.95
N ILE A 91 16.93 7.99 3.22
CA ILE A 91 17.89 7.24 4.04
C ILE A 91 17.39 5.80 4.29
N LYS A 92 16.09 5.64 4.60
CA LYS A 92 15.50 4.31 4.79
C LYS A 92 15.54 3.50 3.50
N SER A 93 15.16 4.12 2.38
CA SER A 93 15.16 3.45 1.07
C SER A 93 16.56 3.12 0.58
N ALA A 94 17.56 3.94 0.85
CA ALA A 94 18.96 3.62 0.51
C ALA A 94 19.41 2.30 1.16
N LYS A 95 19.07 2.09 2.42
CA LYS A 95 19.33 0.82 3.12
C LYS A 95 18.59 -0.34 2.45
N THR A 96 17.31 -0.18 2.17
CA THR A 96 16.48 -1.21 1.51
C THR A 96 17.00 -1.55 0.12
N MET A 97 17.40 -0.54 -0.68
CA MET A 97 18.01 -0.75 -2.00
C MET A 97 19.31 -1.54 -1.95
N LEU A 98 20.18 -1.24 -0.97
CA LEU A 98 21.44 -2.00 -0.78
C LEU A 98 21.15 -3.46 -0.43
N ILE A 99 20.21 -3.73 0.48
CA ILE A 99 19.82 -5.10 0.85
C ILE A 99 19.21 -5.83 -0.35
N SER A 100 18.28 -5.19 -1.07
CA SER A 100 17.64 -5.79 -2.25
C SER A 100 18.64 -6.09 -3.37
N SER A 101 19.61 -5.20 -3.60
CA SER A 101 20.68 -5.42 -4.58
C SER A 101 21.58 -6.59 -4.19
N LEU A 102 21.91 -6.73 -2.90
CA LEU A 102 22.68 -7.87 -2.39
C LEU A 102 21.93 -9.20 -2.66
N PHE A 103 20.62 -9.24 -2.40
CA PHE A 103 19.83 -10.44 -2.68
C PHE A 103 19.78 -10.74 -4.18
N LEU A 104 19.55 -9.74 -5.03
CA LEU A 104 19.48 -9.90 -6.48
C LEU A 104 20.80 -10.38 -7.09
N ASP A 105 21.94 -9.85 -6.65
CA ASP A 105 23.23 -10.10 -7.30
C ASP A 105 24.04 -11.22 -6.67
N VAL A 106 23.85 -11.49 -5.35
CA VAL A 106 24.66 -12.45 -4.62
C VAL A 106 23.87 -13.72 -4.25
N VAL A 107 22.63 -13.59 -3.80
CA VAL A 107 21.87 -14.74 -3.28
C VAL A 107 21.10 -15.44 -4.39
N PHE A 108 20.33 -14.69 -5.17
CA PHE A 108 19.42 -15.25 -6.16
C PHE A 108 20.08 -15.86 -7.40
N PRO A 109 21.30 -15.52 -7.84
CA PRO A 109 22.02 -16.28 -8.86
C PRO A 109 22.22 -17.77 -8.53
N PHE A 110 22.19 -18.14 -7.26
CA PHE A 110 22.26 -19.55 -6.81
C PHE A 110 20.89 -20.22 -6.60
N VAL A 111 19.80 -19.46 -6.71
CA VAL A 111 18.43 -19.99 -6.58
C VAL A 111 17.95 -20.50 -7.94
N PRO A 112 17.35 -21.70 -8.02
CA PRO A 112 16.81 -22.21 -9.28
C PRO A 112 15.79 -21.23 -9.88
N MET A 113 15.91 -21.00 -11.20
CA MET A 113 14.93 -20.23 -11.94
C MET A 113 13.70 -21.08 -12.25
N TYR A 114 12.54 -20.45 -12.37
CA TYR A 114 11.31 -21.12 -12.77
C TYR A 114 11.31 -21.34 -14.29
N ASP A 115 11.36 -22.61 -14.69
CA ASP A 115 11.34 -23.05 -16.10
C ASP A 115 9.98 -23.66 -16.43
N GLY A 116 8.94 -22.89 -16.35
CA GLY A 116 7.57 -23.32 -16.59
C GLY A 116 6.80 -22.38 -17.51
N ASN A 117 5.48 -22.38 -17.37
CA ASN A 117 4.61 -21.54 -18.18
C ASN A 117 4.87 -20.05 -17.95
N ARG A 118 5.12 -19.27 -19.02
CA ARG A 118 5.42 -17.83 -18.97
C ARG A 118 4.30 -17.00 -18.33
N LEU A 119 3.03 -17.38 -18.52
CA LEU A 119 1.91 -16.71 -17.87
C LEU A 119 1.95 -16.91 -16.34
N MET A 120 2.23 -18.13 -15.90
CA MET A 120 2.41 -18.40 -14.48
C MET A 120 3.60 -17.63 -13.91
N ALA A 121 4.71 -17.59 -14.64
CA ALA A 121 5.88 -16.79 -14.28
C ALA A 121 5.52 -15.31 -14.09
N SER A 122 4.72 -14.74 -15.01
CA SER A 122 4.31 -13.32 -14.91
C SER A 122 3.41 -13.05 -13.71
N ILE A 123 2.45 -13.94 -13.43
CA ILE A 123 1.57 -13.81 -12.27
C ILE A 123 2.36 -13.91 -10.96
N TYR A 124 3.19 -14.97 -10.82
CA TYR A 124 3.99 -15.15 -9.60
C TYR A 124 5.06 -14.07 -9.44
N SER A 125 5.67 -13.60 -10.53
CA SER A 125 6.55 -12.43 -10.50
C SER A 125 5.83 -11.24 -9.87
N GLY A 126 4.61 -10.92 -10.35
CA GLY A 126 3.80 -9.84 -9.81
C GLY A 126 3.43 -10.04 -8.33
N VAL A 127 3.04 -11.26 -7.94
CA VAL A 127 2.71 -11.57 -6.53
C VAL A 127 3.91 -11.36 -5.62
N PHE A 128 5.06 -11.93 -5.97
CA PHE A 128 6.26 -11.87 -5.13
C PHE A 128 6.86 -10.45 -5.10
N MET A 129 6.94 -9.77 -6.24
CA MET A 129 7.38 -8.37 -6.30
C MET A 129 6.45 -7.47 -5.49
N GLY A 130 5.14 -7.58 -5.70
CA GLY A 130 4.15 -6.77 -5.01
C GLY A 130 4.16 -6.99 -3.50
N ALA A 131 4.28 -8.23 -3.04
CA ALA A 131 4.40 -8.54 -1.62
C ALA A 131 5.69 -7.97 -1.02
N GLY A 132 6.82 -8.10 -1.72
CA GLY A 132 8.10 -7.51 -1.30
C GLY A 132 8.04 -5.99 -1.17
N MET A 133 7.51 -5.31 -2.20
CA MET A 133 7.33 -3.85 -2.20
C MET A 133 6.38 -3.38 -1.08
N ALA A 134 5.29 -4.10 -0.84
CA ALA A 134 4.36 -3.77 0.23
C ALA A 134 5.03 -3.81 1.61
N LEU A 135 5.93 -4.79 1.86
CA LEU A 135 6.70 -4.85 3.11
C LEU A 135 7.62 -3.64 3.28
N PHE A 136 8.25 -3.15 2.20
CA PHE A 136 9.03 -1.91 2.23
C PHE A 136 8.15 -0.70 2.58
N TYR A 137 7.01 -0.55 1.92
CA TYR A 137 6.10 0.59 2.13
C TYR A 137 5.51 0.63 3.54
N ILE A 138 5.17 -0.52 4.14
CA ILE A 138 4.70 -0.61 5.54
C ILE A 138 5.69 0.03 6.51
N ARG A 139 7.00 -0.08 6.23
CA ARG A 139 8.06 0.50 7.07
C ARG A 139 8.48 1.90 6.64
N GLY A 140 7.82 2.48 5.63
CA GLY A 140 8.15 3.79 5.07
C GLY A 140 9.52 3.79 4.41
N SER A 141 9.84 2.73 3.69
CA SER A 141 10.97 2.62 2.76
C SER A 141 10.44 2.26 1.37
N SER A 142 11.30 2.21 0.37
CA SER A 142 10.98 1.87 -1.01
C SER A 142 12.15 1.08 -1.61
N SER A 143 11.87 0.27 -2.62
CA SER A 143 12.89 -0.36 -3.46
C SER A 143 13.66 0.66 -4.31
N GLY A 144 13.27 1.93 -4.24
CA GLY A 144 13.82 3.00 -5.07
C GLY A 144 13.10 3.13 -6.41
N GLY A 145 13.83 3.63 -7.40
CA GLY A 145 13.36 3.65 -8.78
C GLY A 145 12.22 4.62 -9.03
N ILE A 146 11.24 4.09 -9.73
CA ILE A 146 10.06 4.83 -10.20
C ILE A 146 9.24 5.44 -9.07
N ASP A 147 9.24 4.85 -7.89
CA ASP A 147 8.51 5.38 -6.72
C ASP A 147 8.90 6.82 -6.41
N PHE A 148 10.20 7.13 -6.45
CA PHE A 148 10.68 8.49 -6.23
C PHE A 148 10.24 9.45 -7.33
N LEU A 149 10.23 8.97 -8.57
CA LEU A 149 9.76 9.75 -9.70
C LEU A 149 8.25 9.97 -9.62
N THR A 150 7.48 8.93 -9.29
CA THR A 150 6.03 8.99 -9.08
C THR A 150 5.65 10.04 -8.04
N LEU A 151 6.33 10.03 -6.88
CA LEU A 151 6.09 11.05 -5.83
C LEU A 151 6.47 12.46 -6.29
N THR A 152 7.52 12.59 -7.09
CA THR A 152 7.95 13.88 -7.65
C THR A 152 6.93 14.42 -8.65
N VAL A 153 6.43 13.57 -9.55
CA VAL A 153 5.39 13.92 -10.53
C VAL A 153 4.07 14.22 -9.82
N LYS A 154 3.68 13.42 -8.82
CA LYS A 154 2.48 13.65 -8.00
C LYS A 154 2.48 15.02 -7.33
N LYS A 155 3.64 15.46 -6.84
CA LYS A 155 3.79 16.81 -6.25
C LYS A 155 3.57 17.92 -7.28
N LYS A 156 3.98 17.71 -8.53
CA LYS A 156 3.79 18.68 -9.63
C LYS A 156 2.41 18.59 -10.27
N LYS A 157 1.78 17.41 -10.27
CA LYS A 157 0.47 17.13 -10.86
C LYS A 157 -0.46 16.45 -9.83
N PRO A 158 -1.00 17.21 -8.86
CA PRO A 158 -1.79 16.64 -7.75
C PRO A 158 -3.08 15.93 -8.19
N HIS A 159 -3.62 16.28 -9.35
CA HIS A 159 -4.84 15.68 -9.91
C HIS A 159 -4.65 14.25 -10.43
N MET A 160 -3.43 13.85 -10.78
CA MET A 160 -3.16 12.47 -11.22
C MET A 160 -3.04 11.54 -10.01
N THR A 161 -3.59 10.33 -10.11
CA THR A 161 -3.40 9.30 -9.07
C THR A 161 -1.98 8.73 -9.13
N ILE A 162 -1.48 8.24 -8.01
CA ILE A 162 -0.16 7.58 -7.94
C ILE A 162 -0.13 6.39 -8.92
N GLY A 163 -1.19 5.56 -8.92
CA GLY A 163 -1.27 4.40 -9.81
C GLY A 163 -1.19 4.74 -11.29
N VAL A 164 -1.86 5.80 -11.73
CA VAL A 164 -1.78 6.24 -13.15
C VAL A 164 -0.37 6.71 -13.51
N ILE A 165 0.30 7.45 -12.62
CA ILE A 165 1.68 7.90 -12.87
C ILE A 165 2.62 6.71 -12.96
N THR A 166 2.53 5.79 -12.00
CA THR A 166 3.36 4.57 -11.99
C THR A 166 3.11 3.72 -13.22
N LEU A 167 1.84 3.46 -13.55
CA LEU A 167 1.48 2.69 -14.75
C LEU A 167 2.05 3.30 -16.04
N LEU A 168 1.97 4.62 -16.21
CA LEU A 168 2.51 5.29 -17.40
C LEU A 168 4.04 5.14 -17.51
N ILE A 169 4.75 5.23 -16.39
CA ILE A 169 6.21 5.07 -16.37
C ILE A 169 6.58 3.60 -16.60
N ASP A 170 5.88 2.68 -15.96
CA ASP A 170 6.10 1.24 -16.12
C ASP A 170 5.84 0.78 -17.56
N LEU A 171 4.79 1.33 -18.19
CA LEU A 171 4.47 1.02 -19.58
C LEU A 171 5.62 1.40 -20.52
N VAL A 172 6.29 2.51 -20.29
CA VAL A 172 7.48 2.90 -21.08
C VAL A 172 8.57 1.86 -20.94
N VAL A 173 8.85 1.39 -19.72
CA VAL A 173 9.88 0.37 -19.47
C VAL A 173 9.50 -0.97 -20.13
N ILE A 174 8.25 -1.39 -20.00
CA ILE A 174 7.74 -2.63 -20.58
C ILE A 174 7.86 -2.58 -22.11
N LEU A 175 7.49 -1.46 -22.74
CA LEU A 175 7.60 -1.28 -24.18
C LEU A 175 9.06 -1.29 -24.67
N LEU A 176 10.01 -0.79 -23.88
CA LEU A 176 11.44 -0.89 -24.17
C LEU A 176 11.94 -2.35 -24.14
N GLY A 177 11.27 -3.23 -23.43
CA GLY A 177 11.58 -4.66 -23.42
C GLY A 177 11.20 -5.37 -24.72
N TRP A 178 10.19 -4.89 -25.44
CA TRP A 178 9.72 -5.53 -26.67
C TRP A 178 10.82 -5.83 -27.70
N PRO A 179 11.59 -4.84 -28.19
CA PRO A 179 12.64 -5.11 -29.18
C PRO A 179 13.76 -6.01 -28.65
N VAL A 180 13.90 -6.12 -27.33
CA VAL A 180 14.95 -6.90 -26.68
C VAL A 180 14.56 -8.37 -26.55
N PHE A 181 13.35 -8.66 -26.10
CA PHE A 181 12.85 -10.03 -25.94
C PHE A 181 12.25 -10.61 -27.23
N GLY A 182 11.96 -9.78 -28.25
CA GLY A 182 11.65 -10.18 -29.62
C GLY A 182 10.21 -10.65 -29.88
N ASP A 183 9.33 -10.65 -28.85
CA ASP A 183 7.92 -11.03 -28.97
C ASP A 183 6.97 -10.04 -28.31
N VAL A 184 5.72 -9.99 -28.81
CA VAL A 184 4.64 -9.15 -28.23
C VAL A 184 4.20 -9.72 -26.87
N ASP A 185 4.31 -11.02 -26.68
CA ASP A 185 3.92 -11.69 -25.45
C ASP A 185 4.75 -11.19 -24.25
N SER A 186 6.02 -10.83 -24.47
CA SER A 186 6.86 -10.25 -23.43
C SER A 186 6.27 -8.96 -22.85
N VAL A 187 5.64 -8.12 -23.69
CA VAL A 187 4.93 -6.90 -23.26
C VAL A 187 3.68 -7.26 -22.44
N LEU A 188 2.89 -8.23 -22.94
CA LEU A 188 1.68 -8.67 -22.26
C LEU A 188 1.99 -9.27 -20.87
N TYR A 189 3.04 -10.09 -20.78
CA TYR A 189 3.49 -10.65 -19.50
C TYR A 189 4.05 -9.58 -18.56
N GLY A 190 4.75 -8.58 -19.07
CA GLY A 190 5.20 -7.43 -18.28
C GLY A 190 4.03 -6.64 -17.71
N VAL A 191 3.02 -6.34 -18.53
CA VAL A 191 1.78 -5.66 -18.09
C VAL A 191 1.03 -6.50 -17.07
N ALA A 192 0.88 -7.82 -17.29
CA ALA A 192 0.22 -8.72 -16.37
C ALA A 192 0.95 -8.76 -15.00
N SER A 193 2.28 -8.90 -15.01
CA SER A 193 3.10 -8.90 -13.79
C SER A 193 2.95 -7.60 -13.01
N THR A 194 3.05 -6.45 -13.68
CA THR A 194 2.89 -5.12 -13.05
C THR A 194 1.47 -4.93 -12.52
N GLY A 195 0.45 -5.35 -13.26
CA GLY A 195 -0.95 -5.27 -12.81
C GLY A 195 -1.20 -6.13 -11.56
N VAL A 196 -0.71 -7.36 -11.54
CA VAL A 196 -0.80 -8.25 -10.36
C VAL A 196 -0.04 -7.66 -9.18
N SER A 197 1.17 -7.14 -9.40
CA SER A 197 1.97 -6.49 -8.35
C SER A 197 1.21 -5.32 -7.71
N THR A 198 0.59 -4.47 -8.51
CA THR A 198 -0.23 -3.35 -8.03
C THR A 198 -1.39 -3.83 -7.15
N ILE A 199 -2.12 -4.85 -7.61
CA ILE A 199 -3.24 -5.43 -6.84
C ILE A 199 -2.74 -5.99 -5.49
N VAL A 200 -1.61 -6.69 -5.48
CA VAL A 200 -1.03 -7.27 -4.26
C VAL A 200 -0.56 -6.17 -3.30
N ILE A 201 0.11 -5.14 -3.81
CA ILE A 201 0.52 -3.98 -3.01
C ILE A 201 -0.70 -3.36 -2.33
N ASP A 202 -1.75 -3.04 -3.10
CA ASP A 202 -2.95 -2.42 -2.58
C ASP A 202 -3.67 -3.31 -1.55
N LYS A 203 -3.74 -4.61 -1.79
CA LYS A 203 -4.35 -5.57 -0.85
C LYS A 203 -3.58 -5.67 0.46
N ILE A 204 -2.26 -5.63 0.43
CA ILE A 204 -1.44 -5.69 1.64
C ILE A 204 -1.44 -4.34 2.37
N LEU A 205 -1.32 -3.22 1.66
CA LEU A 205 -1.26 -1.90 2.28
C LEU A 205 -2.61 -1.42 2.81
N TYR A 206 -3.66 -1.57 2.01
CA TYR A 206 -4.99 -1.03 2.31
C TYR A 206 -5.99 -2.10 2.74
N GLY A 207 -5.65 -3.39 2.60
CA GLY A 207 -6.47 -4.49 3.10
C GLY A 207 -6.34 -4.71 4.61
N ILE A 208 -5.21 -4.30 5.22
CA ILE A 208 -4.96 -4.38 6.66
C ILE A 208 -5.54 -3.12 7.30
N GLY A 209 -6.79 -3.18 7.75
CA GLY A 209 -7.51 -2.05 8.34
C GLY A 209 -8.66 -1.52 7.49
N ALA A 210 -8.86 -2.07 6.30
CA ALA A 210 -10.06 -1.83 5.51
C ALA A 210 -11.29 -2.33 6.29
N GLY A 211 -12.24 -1.45 6.46
CA GLY A 211 -13.52 -1.74 7.10
C GLY A 211 -14.66 -1.67 6.09
N THR A 212 -15.83 -1.86 6.60
CA THR A 212 -17.09 -1.66 5.90
C THR A 212 -17.95 -0.71 6.71
N LEU A 213 -18.44 0.34 6.11
CA LEU A 213 -19.44 1.21 6.70
C LEU A 213 -20.82 0.75 6.23
N ALA A 214 -21.64 0.27 7.15
CA ALA A 214 -23.04 0.04 6.92
C ALA A 214 -23.82 1.35 7.16
N ILE A 215 -24.60 1.75 6.17
CA ILE A 215 -25.53 2.87 6.24
C ILE A 215 -26.95 2.28 6.17
N ILE A 216 -27.71 2.45 7.24
CA ILE A 216 -29.02 1.81 7.42
C ILE A 216 -30.06 2.92 7.58
N VAL A 217 -31.07 2.95 6.70
CA VAL A 217 -32.19 3.89 6.77
C VAL A 217 -33.44 3.11 7.19
N THR A 218 -34.02 3.45 8.30
CA THR A 218 -35.13 2.70 8.91
C THR A 218 -36.04 3.60 9.74
N GLY A 219 -37.27 3.17 10.00
CA GLY A 219 -38.17 3.75 11.00
C GLY A 219 -37.96 3.20 12.42
N LYS A 220 -37.09 2.17 12.59
CA LYS A 220 -36.86 1.47 13.87
C LYS A 220 -35.38 1.53 14.29
N GLY A 221 -34.77 2.71 14.17
CA GLY A 221 -33.33 2.85 14.34
C GLY A 221 -32.82 2.40 15.70
N ARG A 222 -33.52 2.70 16.78
CA ARG A 222 -33.11 2.31 18.13
C ARG A 222 -33.15 0.79 18.32
N GLU A 223 -34.17 0.10 17.80
CA GLU A 223 -34.28 -1.36 17.88
C GLU A 223 -33.16 -2.03 17.06
N VAL A 224 -32.92 -1.54 15.86
CA VAL A 224 -31.83 -1.99 14.97
C VAL A 224 -30.46 -1.77 15.63
N ALA A 225 -30.24 -0.62 16.28
CA ALA A 225 -28.99 -0.32 16.97
C ALA A 225 -28.70 -1.31 18.09
N VAL A 226 -29.70 -1.62 18.93
CA VAL A 226 -29.60 -2.60 20.00
C VAL A 226 -29.26 -3.98 19.43
N ARG A 227 -30.00 -4.41 18.38
CA ARG A 227 -29.78 -5.72 17.77
C ARG A 227 -28.40 -5.88 17.15
N ILE A 228 -27.87 -4.84 16.48
CA ILE A 228 -26.50 -4.81 15.98
C ILE A 228 -25.48 -4.92 17.13
N GLY A 229 -25.70 -4.18 18.23
CA GLY A 229 -24.85 -4.25 19.42
C GLY A 229 -24.79 -5.64 20.02
N GLU A 230 -25.91 -6.37 20.06
CA GLU A 230 -25.98 -7.74 20.58
C GLU A 230 -25.32 -8.77 19.66
N THR A 231 -25.54 -8.69 18.35
CA THR A 231 -25.11 -9.70 17.38
C THR A 231 -23.69 -9.46 16.84
N ALA A 232 -23.41 -8.23 16.40
CA ALA A 232 -22.13 -7.89 15.79
C ALA A 232 -21.13 -7.29 16.79
N LYS A 233 -21.54 -6.98 18.02
CA LYS A 233 -20.72 -6.31 19.06
C LYS A 233 -20.13 -4.99 18.57
N ARG A 234 -20.86 -4.27 17.72
CA ARG A 234 -20.45 -3.00 17.11
C ARG A 234 -21.37 -1.86 17.55
N GLY A 235 -20.75 -0.72 17.82
CA GLY A 235 -21.47 0.52 18.07
C GLY A 235 -22.09 1.09 16.80
N THR A 236 -23.18 1.81 16.96
CA THR A 236 -23.84 2.53 15.88
C THR A 236 -24.01 4.00 16.24
N THR A 237 -23.94 4.86 15.23
CA THR A 237 -24.31 6.28 15.38
C THR A 237 -25.65 6.50 14.73
N LEU A 238 -26.64 7.03 15.47
CA LEU A 238 -27.97 7.30 15.01
C LEU A 238 -28.11 8.77 14.63
N ILE A 239 -28.65 9.02 13.44
CA ILE A 239 -28.89 10.35 12.89
C ILE A 239 -30.38 10.44 12.55
N TYR A 240 -31.07 11.46 13.07
CA TYR A 240 -32.45 11.72 12.68
C TYR A 240 -32.53 12.30 11.28
N ALA A 241 -33.40 11.74 10.47
CA ALA A 241 -33.55 12.08 9.07
C ALA A 241 -35.02 12.21 8.67
N ARG A 242 -35.28 12.79 7.52
CA ARG A 242 -36.60 12.89 6.95
C ARG A 242 -36.61 12.43 5.50
N GLY A 243 -37.54 11.58 5.15
CA GLY A 243 -37.72 11.12 3.79
C GLY A 243 -38.00 12.29 2.85
N GLY A 244 -37.16 12.46 1.82
CA GLY A 244 -37.29 13.58 0.90
C GLY A 244 -38.56 13.56 0.05
N TYR A 245 -39.11 12.39 -0.26
CA TYR A 245 -40.33 12.22 -1.04
C TYR A 245 -41.57 12.09 -0.14
N THR A 246 -41.48 11.21 0.86
CA THR A 246 -42.64 10.89 1.73
C THR A 246 -42.83 11.89 2.86
N GLY A 247 -41.81 12.65 3.22
CA GLY A 247 -41.81 13.49 4.41
C GLY A 247 -41.78 12.71 5.74
N ALA A 248 -41.71 11.37 5.69
CA ALA A 248 -41.71 10.52 6.88
C ALA A 248 -40.45 10.74 7.76
N ASN A 249 -40.62 10.64 9.06
CA ASN A 249 -39.48 10.64 9.98
C ASN A 249 -38.79 9.30 9.87
N LEU A 250 -37.47 9.35 9.63
CA LEU A 250 -36.60 8.19 9.48
C LEU A 250 -35.37 8.37 10.37
N GLU A 251 -34.69 7.29 10.62
CA GLU A 251 -33.43 7.25 11.35
C GLU A 251 -32.36 6.60 10.46
N VAL A 252 -31.17 7.21 10.40
CA VAL A 252 -30.03 6.68 9.66
C VAL A 252 -29.00 6.20 10.68
N LEU A 253 -28.65 4.92 10.63
CA LEU A 253 -27.58 4.38 11.45
C LEU A 253 -26.32 4.23 10.61
N LEU A 254 -25.21 4.66 11.19
CA LEU A 254 -23.88 4.43 10.69
C LEU A 254 -23.20 3.38 11.57
N CYS A 255 -22.79 2.26 10.98
CA CYS A 255 -22.09 1.18 11.69
C CYS A 255 -20.81 0.82 10.98
N ALA A 256 -19.67 1.09 11.60
CA ALA A 256 -18.38 0.60 11.11
C ALA A 256 -18.17 -0.85 11.57
N CYS A 257 -17.88 -1.74 10.63
CA CYS A 257 -17.66 -3.16 10.91
C CYS A 257 -16.58 -3.73 9.97
N SER A 258 -16.06 -4.91 10.27
CA SER A 258 -15.23 -5.65 9.33
C SER A 258 -16.08 -6.29 8.23
N LYS A 259 -15.46 -6.70 7.12
CA LYS A 259 -16.18 -7.44 6.05
C LYS A 259 -16.86 -8.72 6.56
N ALA A 260 -16.26 -9.40 7.53
CA ALA A 260 -16.83 -10.59 8.14
C ALA A 260 -18.07 -10.28 9.00
N GLU A 261 -18.05 -9.16 9.71
CA GLU A 261 -19.16 -8.71 10.56
C GLU A 261 -20.32 -8.09 9.78
N ALA A 262 -20.08 -7.65 8.55
CA ALA A 262 -21.11 -7.09 7.68
C ALA A 262 -22.29 -8.04 7.48
N TYR A 263 -22.04 -9.36 7.45
CA TYR A 263 -23.10 -10.37 7.41
C TYR A 263 -23.98 -10.34 8.67
N LEU A 264 -23.36 -10.22 9.86
CA LEU A 264 -24.09 -10.13 11.13
C LEU A 264 -24.95 -8.85 11.21
N VAL A 265 -24.39 -7.72 10.75
CA VAL A 265 -25.11 -6.45 10.65
C VAL A 265 -26.30 -6.61 9.72
N LYS A 266 -26.13 -7.22 8.53
CA LYS A 266 -27.22 -7.48 7.58
C LYS A 266 -28.32 -8.34 8.20
N SER A 267 -27.97 -9.44 8.88
CA SER A 267 -28.95 -10.30 9.56
C SER A 267 -29.73 -9.55 10.64
N ALA A 268 -29.02 -8.78 11.49
CA ALA A 268 -29.64 -7.98 12.55
C ALA A 268 -30.64 -6.97 12.02
N VAL A 269 -30.31 -6.29 10.92
CA VAL A 269 -31.23 -5.35 10.27
C VAL A 269 -32.44 -6.07 9.70
N ALA A 270 -32.26 -7.13 8.94
CA ALA A 270 -33.33 -7.88 8.29
C ALA A 270 -34.28 -8.56 9.29
N GLU A 271 -33.78 -8.98 10.45
CA GLU A 271 -34.60 -9.56 11.52
C GLU A 271 -35.46 -8.50 12.22
N THR A 272 -34.96 -7.26 12.34
CA THR A 272 -35.63 -6.19 13.10
C THR A 272 -36.57 -5.37 12.22
N ASP A 273 -36.15 -5.02 11.00
CA ASP A 273 -36.92 -4.23 10.06
C ASP A 273 -36.71 -4.69 8.62
N LYS A 274 -37.68 -5.38 8.06
CA LYS A 274 -37.65 -5.88 6.68
C LYS A 274 -37.74 -4.79 5.62
N GLU A 275 -38.23 -3.62 5.98
CA GLU A 275 -38.38 -2.46 5.09
C GLU A 275 -37.17 -1.52 5.17
N ALA A 276 -36.22 -1.80 6.05
CA ALA A 276 -35.00 -1.02 6.18
C ALA A 276 -34.17 -1.04 4.89
N PHE A 277 -33.68 0.13 4.49
CA PHE A 277 -32.75 0.26 3.38
C PHE A 277 -31.31 0.20 3.92
N LEU A 278 -30.54 -0.79 3.46
CA LEU A 278 -29.19 -1.05 3.93
C LEU A 278 -28.19 -0.96 2.78
N MET A 279 -27.17 -0.14 2.93
CA MET A 279 -26.05 -0.01 2.02
C MET A 279 -24.74 -0.36 2.73
N PHE A 280 -23.83 -1.02 2.01
CA PHE A 280 -22.45 -1.20 2.45
C PHE A 280 -21.52 -0.42 1.53
N THR A 281 -20.58 0.31 2.12
CA THR A 281 -19.48 0.95 1.40
C THR A 281 -18.15 0.52 2.02
N GLU A 282 -17.18 0.25 1.16
CA GLU A 282 -15.82 -0.08 1.63
C GLU A 282 -15.14 1.20 2.13
N THR A 283 -14.47 1.09 3.26
CA THR A 283 -13.64 2.17 3.80
C THR A 283 -12.17 1.79 3.64
N SER A 284 -11.34 2.74 3.24
CA SER A 284 -9.90 2.50 3.10
C SER A 284 -9.24 2.16 4.43
N GLU A 285 -9.65 2.85 5.48
CA GLU A 285 -9.16 2.65 6.85
C GLU A 285 -10.24 3.01 7.86
N VAL A 286 -10.28 2.29 8.98
CA VAL A 286 -11.12 2.62 10.14
C VAL A 286 -10.23 2.69 11.37
N PHE A 287 -10.31 3.81 12.08
CA PHE A 287 -9.59 4.01 13.33
C PHE A 287 -10.59 4.18 14.49
N GLY A 288 -10.31 3.57 15.61
CA GLY A 288 -11.12 3.70 16.80
C GLY A 288 -11.17 2.43 17.64
N GLU A 289 -12.00 2.46 18.67
CA GLU A 289 -12.20 1.32 19.57
C GLU A 289 -12.78 0.13 18.77
N GLY A 290 -12.14 -1.04 18.89
CA GLY A 290 -12.52 -2.24 18.14
C GLY A 290 -11.99 -2.34 16.70
N PHE A 291 -11.27 -1.31 16.20
CA PHE A 291 -10.47 -1.31 14.99
C PHE A 291 -9.04 -0.90 15.38
N GLY A 292 -8.03 -1.43 14.70
CA GLY A 292 -6.63 -1.31 15.06
C GLY A 292 -6.24 0.02 15.71
N GLU A 293 -5.49 -0.03 16.78
CA GLU A 293 -4.97 1.16 17.45
C GLU A 293 -4.03 1.92 16.51
N GLY A 294 -4.59 2.85 15.75
CA GLY A 294 -3.81 3.90 15.12
C GLY A 294 -3.01 4.59 16.23
N LYS A 295 -1.70 4.79 16.00
CA LYS A 295 -0.83 5.52 16.95
C LYS A 295 -1.52 6.80 17.36
N ARG A 296 -2.28 6.76 18.44
CA ARG A 296 -2.75 7.97 19.11
C ARG A 296 -1.50 8.75 19.53
N LYS A 297 -1.13 9.76 18.75
CA LYS A 297 -0.49 10.91 19.35
C LYS A 297 -1.48 11.36 20.43
N ARG A 298 -1.18 11.07 21.70
CA ARG A 298 -1.85 11.72 22.80
C ARG A 298 -1.72 13.22 22.54
N ILE A 299 -2.77 13.83 22.03
CA ILE A 299 -2.99 15.25 22.19
C ILE A 299 -3.07 15.38 23.71
N LYS A 300 -2.01 15.89 24.33
CA LYS A 300 -2.03 16.30 25.72
C LYS A 300 -3.23 17.23 25.81
N SER A 301 -4.28 16.78 26.50
CA SER A 301 -5.40 17.63 26.86
C SER A 301 -4.80 18.80 27.61
N ASP A 302 -4.94 19.98 27.05
CA ASP A 302 -4.61 21.24 27.72
C ASP A 302 -5.50 21.34 28.98
N PRO A 303 -4.91 21.40 30.17
CA PRO A 303 -5.69 21.45 31.42
C PRO A 303 -6.58 22.68 31.51
N HIS A 304 -6.33 23.72 30.73
CA HIS A 304 -7.04 25.01 30.79
C HIS A 304 -8.38 25.06 30.05
N ARG A 305 -8.77 24.01 29.32
CA ARG A 305 -10.03 24.01 28.56
C ARG A 305 -11.26 23.52 29.34
N ARG A 306 -11.10 23.11 30.60
CA ARG A 306 -12.21 22.66 31.47
C ARG A 306 -12.88 23.78 32.27
N GLU A 307 -12.30 24.97 32.27
CA GLU A 307 -12.87 26.09 33.09
C GLU A 307 -13.76 27.03 32.28
N GLU A 308 -13.86 26.89 30.96
CA GLU A 308 -14.73 27.74 30.12
C GLU A 308 -16.11 27.14 29.82
N ASP A 309 -16.34 25.85 30.04
CA ASP A 309 -17.64 25.19 29.79
C ASP A 309 -18.55 25.13 31.07
N GLU A 310 -18.09 25.66 32.19
CA GLU A 310 -18.89 25.74 33.44
C GLU A 310 -19.28 27.18 33.85
N ARG A 311 -19.27 28.14 32.93
CA ARG A 311 -19.80 29.50 33.22
C ARG A 311 -20.95 29.86 32.32
#